data_1bd581aa55121147d674cb058a993fb8
#
_entry.id   1bd581aa55121147d674cb058a993fb8
#
_cell.length_a   1.000
_cell.length_b   1.000
_cell.length_c   1.000
_cell.angle_alpha   90.00
_cell.angle_beta   90.00
_cell.angle_gamma   90.00
#
_symmetry.space_group_name_H-M   'P 1'
#
loop_
_entity.id
_entity.type
_entity.pdbx_description
1 polymer ?
#
loop_
_entity_poly.entity_id
_entity_poly.type
_entity_poly.pdbx_seq_one_letter_code
_entity_poly.pdbx_strand_id
1 'polypeptide(L)'
;NFFNQHLKADEMYEYGKNIFLNKAYCASCHSLADAGSVGNIGPNLNEIKPEYIRILNAVTIGIGTMQAYEGILNDKEIESVVHYVFESTNK
;
A
#
# COMPACT_ATOMS: atom_id res chain seq x y z
N ASN A 1 21.08 12.31 -10.32
CA ASN A 1 21.75 12.30 -9.03
C ASN A 1 21.12 11.21 -8.15
N PHE A 2 21.95 10.52 -7.39
CA PHE A 2 21.50 9.47 -6.48
C PHE A 2 20.39 9.95 -5.56
N PHE A 3 20.54 11.12 -4.98
CA PHE A 3 19.55 11.64 -4.03
C PHE A 3 18.22 11.95 -4.67
N ASN A 4 18.21 12.23 -5.96
CA ASN A 4 16.96 12.57 -6.65
C ASN A 4 16.13 11.32 -6.98
N GLN A 5 16.68 10.13 -6.77
CA GLN A 5 16.00 8.88 -7.05
C GLN A 5 15.28 8.32 -5.85
N HIS A 6 15.48 8.93 -4.67
CA HIS A 6 14.87 8.48 -3.43
C HIS A 6 13.84 9.49 -2.94
N LEU A 7 12.68 8.99 -2.59
CA LEU A 7 11.67 9.82 -1.93
C LEU A 7 11.98 9.84 -0.44
N LYS A 8 11.76 10.98 0.20
CA LYS A 8 11.77 11.05 1.64
C LYS A 8 10.61 10.25 2.19
N ALA A 9 10.70 9.83 3.46
CA ALA A 9 9.70 8.97 4.06
C ALA A 9 8.30 9.59 4.01
N ASP A 10 8.18 10.89 4.26
CA ASP A 10 6.90 11.58 4.22
C ASP A 10 6.35 11.72 2.79
N GLU A 11 7.24 11.93 1.82
CA GLU A 11 6.83 11.96 0.41
C GLU A 11 6.38 10.58 -0.05
N MET A 12 7.09 9.55 0.35
CA MET A 12 6.74 8.17 0.04
C MET A 12 5.38 7.80 0.66
N TYR A 13 5.13 8.26 1.87
CA TYR A 13 3.86 8.05 2.56
C TYR A 13 2.70 8.65 1.76
N GLU A 14 2.83 9.92 1.36
CA GLU A 14 1.77 10.59 0.61
C GLU A 14 1.58 10.00 -0.78
N TYR A 15 2.68 9.66 -1.43
CA TYR A 15 2.62 9.00 -2.73
C TYR A 15 1.92 7.63 -2.62
N GLY A 16 2.28 6.87 -1.60
CA GLY A 16 1.65 5.58 -1.33
C GLY A 16 0.17 5.71 -1.01
N LYS A 17 -0.20 6.74 -0.25
CA LYS A 17 -1.60 7.00 0.05
C LYS A 17 -2.40 7.28 -1.23
N ASN A 18 -1.82 8.06 -2.13
CA ASN A 18 -2.49 8.36 -3.41
C ASN A 18 -2.65 7.09 -4.25
N ILE A 19 -1.64 6.22 -4.26
CA ILE A 19 -1.74 4.95 -4.98
C ILE A 19 -2.84 4.07 -4.37
N PHE A 20 -2.89 4.01 -3.05
CA PHE A 20 -3.89 3.25 -2.31
C PHE A 20 -5.31 3.70 -2.68
N LEU A 21 -5.52 5.00 -2.78
CA LEU A 21 -6.84 5.58 -3.02
C LEU A 21 -7.21 5.66 -4.50
N ASN A 22 -6.27 6.11 -5.34
CA ASN A 22 -6.62 6.61 -6.67
C ASN A 22 -6.01 5.85 -7.83
N LYS A 23 -5.05 4.98 -7.60
CA LYS A 23 -4.41 4.26 -8.69
C LYS A 23 -4.62 2.76 -8.61
N ALA A 24 -4.31 2.15 -7.48
CA ALA A 24 -4.48 0.71 -7.28
C ALA A 24 -5.84 0.37 -6.68
N TYR A 25 -6.53 1.38 -6.16
CA TYR A 25 -7.86 1.24 -5.58
C TYR A 25 -7.95 0.21 -4.46
N CYS A 26 -6.91 0.14 -3.65
CA CYS A 26 -6.87 -0.75 -2.49
C CYS A 26 -8.02 -0.44 -1.52
N ALA A 27 -8.42 0.83 -1.48
CA ALA A 27 -9.49 1.32 -0.62
C ALA A 27 -10.86 0.69 -0.95
N SER A 28 -11.03 0.19 -2.17
CA SER A 28 -12.32 -0.41 -2.55
C SER A 28 -12.55 -1.74 -1.85
N CYS A 29 -11.49 -2.41 -1.41
CA CYS A 29 -11.58 -3.71 -0.76
C CYS A 29 -11.13 -3.68 0.70
N HIS A 30 -10.22 -2.78 1.06
CA HIS A 30 -9.63 -2.75 2.39
C HIS A 30 -10.06 -1.54 3.19
N SER A 31 -10.39 -1.78 4.46
CA SER A 31 -10.61 -0.74 5.43
C SER A 31 -9.25 -0.28 5.97
N LEU A 32 -9.03 1.03 5.98
CA LEU A 32 -7.80 1.63 6.51
C LEU A 32 -8.15 3.03 7.00
N ALA A 33 -8.00 3.25 8.31
CA ALA A 33 -8.44 4.48 8.95
C ALA A 33 -7.81 5.73 8.36
N ASP A 34 -6.48 5.70 8.12
CA ASP A 34 -5.77 6.86 7.58
C ASP A 34 -6.29 7.27 6.20
N ALA A 35 -6.74 6.31 5.41
CA ALA A 35 -7.28 6.56 4.08
C ALA A 35 -8.77 6.88 4.10
N GLY A 36 -9.43 6.74 5.25
CA GLY A 36 -10.86 6.90 5.35
C GLY A 36 -11.65 5.82 4.61
N SER A 37 -11.01 4.69 4.33
CA SER A 37 -11.67 3.63 3.56
C SER A 37 -12.35 2.63 4.46
N VAL A 38 -13.45 2.08 3.97
CA VAL A 38 -14.30 1.17 4.74
C VAL A 38 -14.63 -0.12 3.96
N GLY A 39 -13.83 -0.46 2.98
CA GLY A 39 -14.01 -1.68 2.20
C GLY A 39 -13.92 -2.91 3.08
N ASN A 40 -14.71 -3.92 2.79
CA ASN A 40 -14.75 -5.14 3.61
C ASN A 40 -14.60 -6.42 2.80
N ILE A 41 -14.21 -6.32 1.53
CA ILE A 41 -13.94 -7.50 0.70
C ILE A 41 -12.61 -8.11 1.13
N GLY A 42 -11.60 -7.28 1.39
CA GLY A 42 -10.34 -7.71 1.95
C GLY A 42 -10.27 -7.46 3.45
N PRO A 43 -9.19 -7.91 4.12
CA PRO A 43 -9.04 -7.68 5.55
C PRO A 43 -8.98 -6.20 5.92
N ASN A 44 -9.45 -5.89 7.12
CA ASN A 44 -9.27 -4.55 7.72
C ASN A 44 -7.81 -4.42 8.12
N LEU A 45 -7.09 -3.52 7.47
CA LEU A 45 -5.65 -3.41 7.63
C LEU A 45 -5.25 -2.91 9.01
N ASN A 46 -6.06 -2.03 9.62
CA ASN A 46 -5.80 -1.58 10.98
C ASN A 46 -5.94 -2.70 12.00
N GLU A 47 -6.81 -3.66 11.74
CA GLU A 47 -6.99 -4.80 12.66
C GLU A 47 -5.86 -5.80 12.54
N ILE A 48 -5.49 -6.18 11.32
CA ILE A 48 -4.46 -7.22 11.14
C ILE A 48 -3.05 -6.69 11.29
N LYS A 49 -2.81 -5.40 11.04
CA LYS A 49 -1.48 -4.76 11.14
C LYS A 49 -0.40 -5.66 10.55
N PRO A 50 -0.46 -5.91 9.24
CA PRO A 50 0.45 -6.88 8.62
C PRO A 50 1.89 -6.39 8.65
N GLU A 51 2.83 -7.34 8.73
CA GLU A 51 4.25 -7.03 8.65
C GLU A 51 4.61 -6.56 7.25
N TYR A 52 5.68 -5.77 7.16
CA TYR A 52 6.11 -5.16 5.91
C TYR A 52 6.27 -6.18 4.78
N ILE A 53 6.98 -7.28 5.06
CA ILE A 53 7.24 -8.29 4.02
C ILE A 53 5.95 -8.95 3.55
N ARG A 54 4.99 -9.10 4.44
CA ARG A 54 3.70 -9.69 4.07
C ARG A 54 2.92 -8.75 3.15
N ILE A 55 2.95 -7.45 3.44
CA ILE A 55 2.31 -6.46 2.56
C ILE A 55 2.99 -6.47 1.19
N LEU A 56 4.32 -6.45 1.19
CA LEU A 56 5.10 -6.44 -0.04
C LEU A 56 4.76 -7.65 -0.92
N ASN A 57 4.71 -8.83 -0.35
CA ASN A 57 4.40 -10.04 -1.10
C ASN A 57 2.98 -10.02 -1.63
N ALA A 58 2.01 -9.60 -0.81
CA ALA A 58 0.62 -9.55 -1.23
C ALA A 58 0.42 -8.56 -2.37
N VAL A 59 1.05 -7.40 -2.31
CA VAL A 59 0.94 -6.39 -3.37
C VAL A 59 1.66 -6.87 -4.64
N THR A 60 2.82 -7.45 -4.49
CA THR A 60 3.66 -7.82 -5.64
C THR A 60 3.08 -9.00 -6.41
N ILE A 61 2.78 -10.09 -5.70
CA ILE A 61 2.37 -11.34 -6.36
C ILE A 61 0.90 -11.71 -6.13
N GLY A 62 0.18 -10.92 -5.35
CA GLY A 62 -1.23 -11.18 -5.07
C GLY A 62 -1.43 -12.27 -4.02
N ILE A 63 -2.65 -12.38 -3.54
CA ILE A 63 -3.04 -13.42 -2.59
C ILE A 63 -4.55 -13.63 -2.69
N GLY A 64 -4.98 -14.88 -2.85
CA GLY A 64 -6.40 -15.19 -3.00
C GLY A 64 -7.02 -14.43 -4.15
N THR A 65 -8.07 -13.67 -3.89
CA THR A 65 -8.75 -12.86 -4.91
C THR A 65 -8.06 -11.52 -5.15
N MET A 66 -7.10 -11.15 -4.31
CA MET A 66 -6.32 -9.93 -4.51
C MET A 66 -5.34 -10.12 -5.66
N GLN A 67 -5.41 -9.23 -6.65
CA GLN A 67 -4.55 -9.36 -7.84
C GLN A 67 -3.10 -8.99 -7.52
N ALA A 68 -2.19 -9.47 -8.35
CA ALA A 68 -0.80 -9.05 -8.30
C ALA A 68 -0.65 -7.69 -8.97
N TYR A 69 0.17 -6.83 -8.40
CA TYR A 69 0.44 -5.51 -8.97
C TYR A 69 1.79 -5.42 -9.66
N GLU A 70 2.58 -6.50 -9.62
CA GLU A 70 3.80 -6.58 -10.42
C GLU A 70 3.43 -6.47 -11.89
N GLY A 71 4.08 -5.56 -12.60
CA GLY A 71 3.76 -5.30 -14.00
C GLY A 71 2.65 -4.27 -14.21
N ILE A 72 1.89 -3.95 -13.16
CA ILE A 72 0.85 -2.92 -13.21
C ILE A 72 1.37 -1.65 -12.55
N LEU A 73 1.98 -1.78 -11.38
CA LEU A 73 2.67 -0.69 -10.70
C LEU A 73 4.17 -0.89 -10.87
N ASN A 74 4.91 0.21 -10.98
CA ASN A 74 6.37 0.10 -11.01
C ASN A 74 6.91 -0.14 -9.59
N ASP A 75 8.21 -0.42 -9.50
CA ASP A 75 8.82 -0.75 -8.21
C ASP A 75 8.69 0.35 -7.17
N LYS A 76 8.83 1.61 -7.59
CA LYS A 76 8.68 2.74 -6.68
C LYS A 76 7.24 2.87 -6.17
N GLU A 77 6.29 2.62 -7.03
CA GLU A 77 4.87 2.66 -6.64
C GLU A 77 4.54 1.55 -5.66
N ILE A 78 5.03 0.35 -5.92
CA ILE A 78 4.83 -0.79 -5.00
C ILE A 78 5.46 -0.47 -3.64
N GLU A 79 6.72 -0.02 -3.64
CA GLU A 79 7.40 0.33 -2.41
C GLU A 79 6.64 1.40 -1.64
N SER A 80 6.13 2.41 -2.33
CA SER A 80 5.44 3.52 -1.69
C SER A 80 4.12 3.08 -1.07
N VAL A 81 3.32 2.29 -1.76
CA VAL A 81 2.04 1.85 -1.20
C VAL A 81 2.26 0.87 -0.04
N VAL A 82 3.29 0.03 -0.12
CA VAL A 82 3.64 -0.87 0.98
C VAL A 82 4.07 -0.06 2.21
N HIS A 83 4.94 0.94 2.00
CA HIS A 83 5.38 1.84 3.06
C HIS A 83 4.19 2.54 3.70
N TYR A 84 3.27 3.06 2.88
CA TYR A 84 2.08 3.73 3.38
C TYR A 84 1.22 2.82 4.26
N VAL A 85 0.93 1.62 3.79
CA VAL A 85 0.11 0.67 4.56
C VAL A 85 0.79 0.32 5.87
N PHE A 86 2.09 0.03 5.82
CA PHE A 86 2.83 -0.35 7.02
C PHE A 86 2.87 0.78 8.03
N GLU A 87 3.23 1.99 7.60
CA GLU A 87 3.34 3.12 8.52
C GLU A 87 1.98 3.56 9.06
N SER A 88 0.96 3.58 8.23
CA SER A 88 -0.36 4.03 8.66
C SER A 88 -1.04 3.07 9.63
N THR A 89 -0.72 1.79 9.56
CA THR A 89 -1.28 0.81 10.50
C THR A 89 -0.48 0.71 11.80
N ASN A 90 0.68 1.34 11.86
CA ASN A 90 1.54 1.32 13.04
C ASN A 90 1.68 2.69 13.72
N LYS A 91 0.82 3.59 13.40
CA LYS A 91 0.79 4.90 14.07
C LYS A 91 0.30 4.77 15.49
#